data_221233230bbf6d83eaccffc75b8cfbc8
#
_entry.id   221233230bbf6d83eaccffc75b8cfbc8
#
_cell.length_a   1.000
_cell.length_b   1.000
_cell.length_c   1.000
_cell.angle_alpha   90.00
_cell.angle_beta   90.00
_cell.angle_gamma   90.00
#
_symmetry.space_group_name_H-M   'P 1'
#
loop_
_entity.id
_entity.type
_entity.pdbx_description
1 polymer ?
#
loop_
_entity_poly.entity_id
_entity_poly.type
_entity_poly.pdbx_seq_one_letter_code
_entity_poly.pdbx_strand_id
1 'polypeptide(L)'
;TRFIREDYPDIIAIGGDINYSNFLDADLFEDISDLDEVQTVKQAYLDMDKELEFIPKDGTYALPYVANAAGILYNKDLFEENGWKVPTTWQEFTTLCDEIKQSGTLPLYLGFKDTWTCLAPWNALAVGLTDSDTCNQVNMGNTTFARTYEPVAEKMRALLDYAEKNPYAYGYN
;
A
#
# COMPACT_ATOMS: atom_id res chain seq x y z
N THR A 1 11.78 21.56 4.14
CA THR A 1 12.31 22.93 4.38
C THR A 1 13.83 22.98 4.58
N ARG A 2 14.50 21.96 5.17
CA ARG A 2 15.95 21.90 5.31
C ARG A 2 16.64 21.78 3.95
N PHE A 3 16.17 20.86 3.09
CA PHE A 3 16.72 20.67 1.74
C PHE A 3 16.69 21.95 0.87
N ILE A 4 15.62 22.75 1.00
CA ILE A 4 15.52 24.05 0.29
C ILE A 4 16.60 25.06 0.74
N ARG A 5 17.13 24.88 1.94
CA ARG A 5 18.18 25.73 2.53
C ARG A 5 19.59 25.17 2.33
N GLU A 6 19.69 24.07 1.57
CA GLU A 6 20.96 23.34 1.37
C GLU A 6 21.56 22.83 2.72
N ASP A 7 20.70 22.65 3.74
CA ASP A 7 21.06 22.12 5.05
C ASP A 7 20.72 20.64 5.07
N TYR A 8 21.60 19.82 4.48
CA TYR A 8 21.39 18.38 4.32
C TYR A 8 21.86 17.63 5.57
N PRO A 9 21.04 16.71 6.12
CA PRO A 9 21.48 15.79 7.15
C PRO A 9 22.39 14.71 6.53
N ASP A 10 23.32 14.18 7.30
CA ASP A 10 24.18 13.06 6.87
C ASP A 10 23.37 11.78 6.69
N ILE A 11 22.34 11.56 7.51
CA ILE A 11 21.42 10.42 7.44
C ILE A 11 19.98 10.92 7.54
N ILE A 12 19.10 10.37 6.72
CA ILE A 12 17.67 10.66 6.74
C ILE A 12 16.86 9.36 6.80
N ALA A 13 15.86 9.29 7.68
CA ALA A 13 14.84 8.25 7.66
C ALA A 13 13.60 8.79 6.92
N ILE A 14 13.19 8.11 5.87
CA ILE A 14 12.03 8.46 5.04
C ILE A 14 11.18 7.23 4.75
N GLY A 15 9.92 7.43 4.36
CA GLY A 15 9.08 6.36 3.85
C GLY A 15 9.52 5.92 2.45
N GLY A 16 9.27 4.66 2.13
CA GLY A 16 9.38 4.13 0.77
C GLY A 16 8.21 4.65 -0.07
N ASP A 17 8.29 5.89 -0.50
CA ASP A 17 7.24 6.61 -1.24
C ASP A 17 7.86 7.59 -2.25
N ILE A 18 7.03 8.41 -2.86
CA ILE A 18 7.43 9.43 -3.84
C ILE A 18 8.56 10.37 -3.37
N ASN A 19 8.73 10.57 -2.06
CA ASN A 19 9.82 11.42 -1.56
C ASN A 19 11.17 10.75 -1.77
N TYR A 20 11.26 9.42 -1.61
CA TYR A 20 12.48 8.67 -1.94
C TYR A 20 12.87 8.89 -3.39
N SER A 21 11.95 8.69 -4.34
CA SER A 21 12.18 8.86 -5.76
C SER A 21 12.61 10.29 -6.12
N ASN A 22 11.92 11.28 -5.59
CA ASN A 22 12.24 12.69 -5.85
C ASN A 22 13.62 13.09 -5.33
N PHE A 23 14.04 12.56 -4.18
CA PHE A 23 15.37 12.88 -3.63
C PHE A 23 16.48 12.13 -4.37
N LEU A 24 16.20 10.90 -4.82
CA LEU A 24 17.11 10.13 -5.65
C LEU A 24 17.34 10.82 -7.01
N ASP A 25 16.27 11.27 -7.67
CA ASP A 25 16.34 11.98 -8.96
C ASP A 25 17.04 13.33 -8.84
N ALA A 26 17.02 13.94 -7.66
CA ALA A 26 17.75 15.17 -7.35
C ALA A 26 19.21 14.94 -6.92
N ASP A 27 19.73 13.71 -7.04
CA ASP A 27 21.10 13.31 -6.63
C ASP A 27 21.45 13.67 -5.17
N LEU A 28 20.47 13.51 -4.26
CA LEU A 28 20.67 13.83 -2.83
C LEU A 28 21.14 12.63 -2.00
N PHE A 29 21.22 11.46 -2.59
CA PHE A 29 21.64 10.23 -1.92
C PHE A 29 22.95 9.70 -2.49
N GLU A 30 23.81 9.21 -1.60
CA GLU A 30 25.05 8.53 -1.94
C GLU A 30 24.77 7.05 -2.24
N ASP A 31 25.52 6.47 -3.17
CA ASP A 31 25.51 5.03 -3.41
C ASP A 31 26.21 4.30 -2.24
N ILE A 32 25.46 3.44 -1.57
CA ILE A 32 25.92 2.66 -0.42
C ILE A 32 26.10 1.18 -0.74
N SER A 33 26.20 0.81 -2.00
CA SER A 33 26.34 -0.59 -2.45
C SER A 33 27.56 -1.30 -1.88
N ASP A 34 28.59 -0.58 -1.48
CA ASP A 34 29.84 -1.09 -0.92
C ASP A 34 29.78 -1.37 0.58
N LEU A 35 28.68 -1.02 1.26
CA LEU A 35 28.52 -1.28 2.68
C LEU A 35 28.18 -2.75 2.94
N ASP A 36 28.86 -3.35 3.90
CA ASP A 36 28.63 -4.74 4.32
C ASP A 36 27.18 -4.95 4.81
N GLU A 37 26.57 -3.95 5.40
CA GLU A 37 25.19 -3.96 5.89
C GLU A 37 24.18 -4.23 4.76
N VAL A 38 24.41 -3.73 3.56
CA VAL A 38 23.56 -3.99 2.39
C VAL A 38 23.44 -5.49 2.13
N GLN A 39 24.53 -6.23 2.29
CA GLN A 39 24.56 -7.68 2.07
C GLN A 39 23.77 -8.46 3.14
N THR A 40 23.43 -7.83 4.26
CA THR A 40 22.63 -8.45 5.32
C THR A 40 21.13 -8.30 5.09
N VAL A 41 20.72 -7.37 4.23
CA VAL A 41 19.31 -7.15 3.88
C VAL A 41 18.82 -8.23 2.91
N LYS A 42 17.61 -8.73 3.14
CA LYS A 42 17.00 -9.67 2.18
C LYS A 42 16.80 -8.99 0.83
N GLN A 43 17.21 -9.68 -0.24
CA GLN A 43 17.12 -9.16 -1.61
C GLN A 43 15.72 -8.62 -1.94
N ALA A 44 14.66 -9.30 -1.51
CA ALA A 44 13.28 -8.85 -1.76
C ALA A 44 12.96 -7.43 -1.25
N TYR A 45 13.64 -6.95 -0.21
CA TYR A 45 13.45 -5.57 0.27
C TYR A 45 14.27 -4.56 -0.55
N LEU A 46 15.46 -4.95 -1.00
CA LEU A 46 16.26 -4.13 -1.92
C LEU A 46 15.55 -4.00 -3.29
N ASP A 47 14.94 -5.09 -3.75
CA ASP A 47 14.15 -5.08 -4.99
C ASP A 47 12.94 -4.14 -4.88
N MET A 48 12.28 -4.09 -3.70
CA MET A 48 11.17 -3.15 -3.45
C MET A 48 11.63 -1.70 -3.52
N ASP A 49 12.82 -1.37 -3.01
CA ASP A 49 13.36 -0.01 -3.12
C ASP A 49 13.63 0.36 -4.58
N LYS A 50 14.08 -0.59 -5.41
CA LYS A 50 14.26 -0.41 -6.85
C LYS A 50 12.95 -0.13 -7.58
N GLU A 51 11.86 -0.77 -7.21
CA GLU A 51 10.53 -0.52 -7.80
C GLU A 51 9.98 0.90 -7.48
N LEU A 52 10.56 1.59 -6.47
CA LEU A 52 10.20 2.95 -6.15
C LEU A 52 10.93 4.00 -7.01
N GLU A 53 11.94 3.62 -7.75
CA GLU A 53 12.74 4.54 -8.58
C GLU A 53 11.96 4.95 -9.84
N PHE A 54 11.73 6.24 -10.06
CA PHE A 54 11.11 6.72 -11.30
C PHE A 54 12.05 6.57 -12.49
N ILE A 55 13.33 6.85 -12.27
CA ILE A 55 14.40 6.65 -13.21
C ILE A 55 15.35 5.64 -12.57
N PRO A 56 15.39 4.39 -13.08
CA PRO A 56 16.26 3.37 -12.52
C PRO A 56 17.73 3.84 -12.51
N LYS A 57 18.37 3.73 -11.37
CA LYS A 57 19.81 4.01 -11.19
C LYS A 57 20.56 2.73 -10.79
N ASP A 58 21.76 2.56 -11.28
CA ASP A 58 22.66 1.52 -10.77
C ASP A 58 23.06 1.87 -9.32
N GLY A 59 23.27 0.87 -8.48
CA GLY A 59 23.66 1.06 -7.08
C GLY A 59 22.51 0.88 -6.09
N THR A 60 22.80 1.10 -4.81
CA THR A 60 21.86 1.03 -3.67
C THR A 60 21.90 2.34 -2.92
N TYR A 61 20.77 3.02 -2.81
CA TYR A 61 20.70 4.39 -2.26
C TYR A 61 19.88 4.47 -0.96
N ALA A 62 19.30 3.35 -0.53
CA ALA A 62 18.59 3.26 0.74
C ALA A 62 18.82 1.90 1.39
N LEU A 63 18.81 1.88 2.72
CA LEU A 63 18.85 0.67 3.51
C LEU A 63 17.50 0.47 4.19
N PRO A 64 16.68 -0.50 3.77
CA PRO A 64 15.41 -0.80 4.42
C PRO A 64 15.61 -1.26 5.86
N TYR A 65 15.05 -0.55 6.82
CA TYR A 65 15.16 -0.91 8.25
C TYR A 65 13.84 -1.40 8.85
N VAL A 66 12.73 -1.18 8.16
CA VAL A 66 11.40 -1.65 8.56
C VAL A 66 10.56 -1.92 7.32
N ALA A 67 9.74 -2.94 7.37
CA ALA A 67 8.75 -3.25 6.34
C ALA A 67 7.34 -3.19 6.93
N ASN A 68 6.40 -2.66 6.16
CA ASN A 68 4.98 -2.65 6.48
C ASN A 68 4.25 -3.71 5.65
N ALA A 69 3.23 -4.30 6.23
CA ALA A 69 2.33 -5.20 5.53
C ALA A 69 0.88 -4.69 5.68
N ALA A 70 0.17 -4.60 4.56
CA ALA A 70 -1.26 -4.34 4.58
C ALA A 70 -2.03 -5.65 4.72
N GLY A 71 -3.15 -5.62 5.42
CA GLY A 71 -4.00 -6.80 5.61
C GLY A 71 -5.32 -6.45 6.28
N ILE A 72 -6.19 -7.46 6.36
CA ILE A 72 -7.47 -7.37 7.06
C ILE A 72 -7.30 -8.03 8.43
N LEU A 73 -7.57 -7.28 9.49
CA LEU A 73 -7.66 -7.83 10.84
C LEU A 73 -9.07 -8.38 11.06
N TYR A 74 -9.18 -9.53 11.70
CA TYR A 74 -10.47 -10.11 12.04
C TYR A 74 -10.51 -10.59 13.48
N ASN A 75 -11.70 -10.57 14.09
CA ASN A 75 -11.92 -11.07 15.42
C ASN A 75 -12.05 -12.59 15.37
N LYS A 76 -11.05 -13.31 15.91
CA LYS A 76 -11.00 -14.77 15.90
C LYS A 76 -12.14 -15.42 16.70
N ASP A 77 -12.50 -14.84 17.84
CA ASP A 77 -13.54 -15.38 18.71
C ASP A 77 -14.91 -15.31 18.02
N LEU A 78 -15.22 -14.18 17.37
CA LEU A 78 -16.44 -14.04 16.56
C LEU A 78 -16.48 -15.03 15.39
N PHE A 79 -15.35 -15.26 14.74
CA PHE A 79 -15.27 -16.23 13.64
C PHE A 79 -15.52 -17.65 14.14
N GLU A 80 -14.94 -18.03 15.27
CA GLU A 80 -15.13 -19.36 15.89
C GLU A 80 -16.58 -19.56 16.36
N GLU A 81 -17.14 -18.57 17.07
CA GLU A 81 -18.52 -18.63 17.58
C GLU A 81 -19.58 -18.80 16.47
N ASN A 82 -19.34 -18.17 15.30
CA ASN A 82 -20.27 -18.20 14.17
C ASN A 82 -19.89 -19.25 13.10
N GLY A 83 -18.79 -19.95 13.27
CA GLY A 83 -18.31 -20.94 12.29
C GLY A 83 -17.83 -20.32 10.97
N TRP A 84 -17.50 -19.02 10.97
CA TRP A 84 -16.99 -18.32 9.79
C TRP A 84 -15.55 -18.75 9.48
N LYS A 85 -15.23 -18.76 8.18
CA LYS A 85 -13.89 -19.13 7.69
C LYS A 85 -13.22 -17.94 7.05
N VAL A 86 -11.89 -17.84 7.23
CA VAL A 86 -11.10 -16.82 6.54
C VAL A 86 -11.18 -17.07 5.02
N PRO A 87 -11.66 -16.09 4.24
CA PRO A 87 -11.81 -16.22 2.79
C PRO A 87 -10.44 -16.22 2.10
N THR A 88 -10.34 -16.94 1.01
CA THR A 88 -9.13 -17.01 0.16
C THR A 88 -9.33 -16.37 -1.20
N THR A 89 -10.55 -16.06 -1.56
CA THR A 89 -10.92 -15.39 -2.82
C THR A 89 -11.80 -14.18 -2.57
N TRP A 90 -11.88 -13.29 -3.54
CA TRP A 90 -12.79 -12.13 -3.48
C TRP A 90 -14.26 -12.56 -3.35
N GLN A 91 -14.66 -13.60 -4.06
CA GLN A 91 -16.02 -14.11 -4.00
C GLN A 91 -16.36 -14.68 -2.61
N GLU A 92 -15.46 -15.46 -2.01
CA GLU A 92 -15.62 -15.95 -0.64
C GLU A 92 -15.69 -14.80 0.36
N PHE A 93 -14.86 -13.77 0.16
CA PHE A 93 -14.84 -12.58 1.01
C PHE A 93 -16.18 -11.82 0.97
N THR A 94 -16.74 -11.58 -0.21
CA THR A 94 -18.03 -10.90 -0.34
C THR A 94 -19.18 -11.75 0.19
N THR A 95 -19.15 -13.07 -0.03
CA THR A 95 -20.12 -14.00 0.53
C THR A 95 -20.08 -13.98 2.06
N LEU A 96 -18.90 -14.01 2.65
CA LEU A 96 -18.73 -13.90 4.10
C LEU A 96 -19.26 -12.55 4.63
N CYS A 97 -18.99 -11.46 3.94
CA CYS A 97 -19.53 -10.14 4.32
C CYS A 97 -21.07 -10.13 4.30
N ASP A 98 -21.69 -10.80 3.33
CA ASP A 98 -23.15 -10.94 3.26
C ASP A 98 -23.68 -11.77 4.43
N GLU A 99 -23.03 -12.89 4.78
CA GLU A 99 -23.39 -13.73 5.94
C GLU A 99 -23.28 -12.94 7.25
N ILE A 100 -22.17 -12.20 7.45
CA ILE A 100 -21.98 -11.36 8.64
C ILE A 100 -23.07 -10.29 8.73
N LYS A 101 -23.39 -9.65 7.60
CA LYS A 101 -24.46 -8.63 7.55
C LYS A 101 -25.83 -9.22 7.88
N GLN A 102 -26.13 -10.43 7.42
CA GLN A 102 -27.37 -11.16 7.73
C GLN A 102 -27.47 -11.54 9.19
N SER A 103 -26.35 -11.79 9.87
CA SER A 103 -26.33 -12.03 11.33
C SER A 103 -26.62 -10.78 12.17
N GLY A 104 -26.71 -9.61 11.53
CA GLY A 104 -26.91 -8.31 12.20
C GLY A 104 -25.60 -7.65 12.67
N THR A 105 -24.46 -8.22 12.30
CA THR A 105 -23.13 -7.69 12.62
C THR A 105 -22.61 -6.82 11.48
N LEU A 106 -21.84 -5.79 11.80
CA LEU A 106 -21.16 -4.96 10.79
C LEU A 106 -19.98 -5.74 10.19
N PRO A 107 -19.98 -6.01 8.87
CA PRO A 107 -18.91 -6.81 8.25
C PRO A 107 -17.55 -6.14 8.28
N LEU A 108 -17.48 -4.84 7.97
CA LEU A 108 -16.22 -4.11 7.85
C LEU A 108 -16.25 -2.83 8.68
N TYR A 109 -15.15 -2.57 9.34
CA TYR A 109 -14.85 -1.28 9.94
C TYR A 109 -13.76 -0.57 9.13
N LEU A 110 -14.05 0.63 8.65
CA LEU A 110 -13.14 1.47 7.88
C LEU A 110 -12.93 2.80 8.60
N GLY A 111 -11.75 2.99 9.17
CA GLY A 111 -11.41 4.19 9.94
C GLY A 111 -10.84 5.32 9.07
N PHE A 112 -11.66 5.94 8.21
CA PHE A 112 -11.22 6.93 7.21
C PHE A 112 -11.22 8.38 7.71
N LYS A 113 -11.35 8.61 9.02
CA LYS A 113 -11.25 9.95 9.61
C LYS A 113 -9.95 10.66 9.23
N ASP A 114 -8.86 9.93 9.25
CA ASP A 114 -7.59 10.39 8.71
C ASP A 114 -7.54 10.01 7.22
N THR A 115 -7.64 10.98 6.34
CA THR A 115 -7.88 10.76 4.90
C THR A 115 -6.86 9.85 4.22
N TRP A 116 -5.60 9.83 4.67
CA TRP A 116 -4.57 8.95 4.14
C TRP A 116 -4.90 7.46 4.31
N THR A 117 -5.70 7.10 5.32
CA THR A 117 -6.08 5.70 5.58
C THR A 117 -6.95 5.08 4.49
N CYS A 118 -7.61 5.91 3.65
CA CYS A 118 -8.30 5.44 2.44
C CYS A 118 -7.35 4.77 1.46
N LEU A 119 -6.06 5.14 1.49
CA LEU A 119 -5.05 4.59 0.58
C LEU A 119 -4.68 3.14 0.92
N ALA A 120 -4.83 2.70 2.16
CA ALA A 120 -4.45 1.34 2.54
C ALA A 120 -5.25 0.26 1.76
N PRO A 121 -6.59 0.24 1.79
CA PRO A 121 -7.36 -0.71 0.98
C PRO A 121 -7.24 -0.43 -0.52
N TRP A 122 -7.15 0.83 -0.94
CA TRP A 122 -6.95 1.18 -2.35
C TRP A 122 -5.66 0.60 -2.89
N ASN A 123 -4.52 0.83 -2.22
CA ASN A 123 -3.22 0.34 -2.65
C ASN A 123 -3.16 -1.18 -2.66
N ALA A 124 -3.71 -1.84 -1.64
CA ALA A 124 -3.77 -3.30 -1.61
C ALA A 124 -4.54 -3.90 -2.80
N LEU A 125 -5.68 -3.29 -3.16
CA LEU A 125 -6.45 -3.68 -4.35
C LEU A 125 -5.70 -3.36 -5.64
N ALA A 126 -5.09 -2.17 -5.73
CA ALA A 126 -4.36 -1.74 -6.91
C ALA A 126 -3.19 -2.70 -7.23
N VAL A 127 -2.35 -2.99 -6.24
CA VAL A 127 -1.21 -3.93 -6.40
C VAL A 127 -1.69 -5.33 -6.82
N GLY A 128 -2.84 -5.78 -6.32
CA GLY A 128 -3.39 -7.09 -6.68
C GLY A 128 -4.12 -7.17 -8.02
N LEU A 129 -4.50 -6.04 -8.62
CA LEU A 129 -5.38 -5.98 -9.79
C LEU A 129 -4.75 -5.29 -11.01
N THR A 130 -3.60 -4.64 -10.84
CA THR A 130 -2.92 -3.93 -11.93
C THR A 130 -1.50 -4.46 -12.10
N ASP A 131 -0.94 -4.27 -13.29
CA ASP A 131 0.45 -4.61 -13.56
C ASP A 131 1.41 -3.56 -12.97
N SER A 132 2.59 -3.98 -12.52
CA SER A 132 3.63 -3.09 -12.01
C SER A 132 4.07 -2.04 -13.04
N ASP A 133 3.96 -2.36 -14.34
CA ASP A 133 4.29 -1.46 -15.45
C ASP A 133 3.16 -0.48 -15.84
N THR A 134 2.07 -0.42 -15.08
CA THR A 134 0.89 0.40 -15.42
C THR A 134 1.24 1.86 -15.68
N CYS A 135 2.09 2.48 -14.86
CA CYS A 135 2.46 3.89 -15.03
C CYS A 135 3.21 4.13 -16.35
N ASN A 136 4.12 3.24 -16.72
CA ASN A 136 4.84 3.31 -18.00
C ASN A 136 3.89 3.13 -19.18
N GLN A 137 2.97 2.18 -19.12
CA GLN A 137 1.96 1.97 -20.15
C GLN A 137 1.05 3.18 -20.35
N VAL A 138 0.69 3.87 -19.27
CA VAL A 138 -0.06 5.13 -19.34
C VAL A 138 0.79 6.24 -19.97
N ASN A 139 2.05 6.37 -19.56
CA ASN A 139 2.97 7.38 -20.12
C ASN A 139 3.23 7.17 -21.62
N MET A 140 3.26 5.93 -22.09
CA MET A 140 3.39 5.59 -23.50
C MET A 140 2.07 5.75 -24.29
N GLY A 141 0.96 6.04 -23.61
CA GLY A 141 -0.37 6.18 -24.26
C GLY A 141 -1.03 4.84 -24.62
N ASN A 142 -0.52 3.71 -24.14
CA ASN A 142 -1.06 2.38 -24.41
C ASN A 142 -2.34 2.08 -23.62
N THR A 143 -2.52 2.74 -22.49
CA THR A 143 -3.71 2.64 -21.63
C THR A 143 -3.98 3.97 -20.93
N THR A 144 -4.97 4.00 -20.04
CA THR A 144 -5.26 5.15 -19.19
C THR A 144 -5.46 4.70 -17.74
N PHE A 145 -5.19 5.56 -16.77
CA PHE A 145 -5.48 5.28 -15.36
C PHE A 145 -6.95 4.90 -15.15
N ALA A 146 -7.88 5.62 -15.78
CA ALA A 146 -9.31 5.33 -15.65
C ALA A 146 -9.63 3.88 -16.03
N ARG A 147 -9.10 3.40 -17.17
CA ARG A 147 -9.33 2.03 -17.64
C ARG A 147 -8.67 0.98 -16.74
N THR A 148 -7.43 1.26 -16.30
CA THR A 148 -6.64 0.29 -15.53
C THR A 148 -7.15 0.17 -14.10
N TYR A 149 -7.58 1.28 -13.49
CA TYR A 149 -8.02 1.32 -12.10
C TYR A 149 -9.55 1.19 -11.91
N GLU A 150 -10.33 1.03 -12.99
CA GLU A 150 -11.78 0.79 -12.90
C GLU A 150 -12.11 -0.43 -12.00
N PRO A 151 -11.46 -1.62 -12.16
CA PRO A 151 -11.72 -2.76 -11.28
C PRO A 151 -11.35 -2.50 -9.81
N VAL A 152 -10.34 -1.67 -9.56
CA VAL A 152 -9.94 -1.26 -8.20
C VAL A 152 -11.03 -0.41 -7.58
N ALA A 153 -11.54 0.58 -8.34
CA ALA A 153 -12.61 1.47 -7.88
C ALA A 153 -13.92 0.71 -7.62
N GLU A 154 -14.26 -0.27 -8.47
CA GLU A 154 -15.43 -1.11 -8.27
C GLU A 154 -15.34 -1.93 -6.98
N LYS A 155 -14.20 -2.57 -6.73
CA LYS A 155 -13.99 -3.33 -5.50
C LYS A 155 -13.95 -2.43 -4.27
N MET A 156 -13.31 -1.26 -4.37
CA MET A 156 -13.33 -0.28 -3.27
C MET A 156 -14.74 0.18 -2.93
N ARG A 157 -15.58 0.40 -3.95
CA ARG A 157 -17.00 0.73 -3.74
C ARG A 157 -17.76 -0.41 -3.07
N ALA A 158 -17.49 -1.65 -3.47
CA ALA A 158 -18.09 -2.82 -2.82
C ALA A 158 -17.69 -2.94 -1.33
N LEU A 159 -16.45 -2.61 -0.96
CA LEU A 159 -16.05 -2.57 0.46
C LEU A 159 -16.86 -1.54 1.26
N LEU A 160 -17.13 -0.37 0.67
CA LEU A 160 -17.94 0.67 1.32
C LEU A 160 -19.39 0.24 1.57
N ASP A 161 -19.96 -0.63 0.73
CA ASP A 161 -21.31 -1.18 0.92
C ASP A 161 -21.41 -2.14 2.12
N TYR A 162 -20.28 -2.68 2.59
CA TYR A 162 -20.16 -3.54 3.76
C TYR A 162 -19.69 -2.82 5.03
N ALA A 163 -19.28 -1.56 4.91
CA ALA A 163 -18.80 -0.76 6.02
C ALA A 163 -19.94 0.04 6.70
N GLU A 164 -19.58 0.71 7.78
CA GLU A 164 -20.43 1.69 8.45
C GLU A 164 -20.84 2.83 7.49
N LYS A 165 -22.00 3.44 7.72
CA LYS A 165 -22.57 4.48 6.84
C LYS A 165 -21.70 5.74 6.68
N ASN A 166 -20.83 6.00 7.65
CA ASN A 166 -19.94 7.16 7.62
C ASN A 166 -18.52 6.79 8.14
N PRO A 167 -17.72 6.14 7.31
CA PRO A 167 -16.37 5.74 7.71
C PRO A 167 -15.46 6.92 8.05
N TYR A 168 -15.77 8.12 7.56
CA TYR A 168 -15.00 9.35 7.86
C TYR A 168 -15.22 9.89 9.28
N ALA A 169 -16.23 9.41 10.01
CA ALA A 169 -16.45 9.78 11.39
C ALA A 169 -15.52 9.02 12.36
N TYR A 170 -14.91 7.94 11.93
CA TYR A 170 -14.18 7.00 12.76
C TYR A 170 -12.68 7.01 12.43
N GLY A 171 -11.85 7.11 13.47
CA GLY A 171 -10.40 6.93 13.37
C GLY A 171 -10.02 5.46 13.52
N TYR A 172 -8.74 5.20 13.36
CA TYR A 172 -8.14 3.88 13.59
C TYR A 172 -7.65 3.70 15.04
N ASN A 173 -7.83 4.72 15.89
CA ASN A 173 -7.51 4.72 17.32
C ASN A 173 -8.78 4.67 18.15
#